data_35440392270bac4630cc70bdb2a5d519
#
_entry.id   35440392270bac4630cc70bdb2a5d519
#
_cell.length_a   1.000
_cell.length_b   1.000
_cell.length_c   1.000
_cell.angle_alpha   90.00
_cell.angle_beta   90.00
_cell.angle_gamma   90.00
#
_symmetry.space_group_name_H-M   'P 1'
#
loop_
_entity.id
_entity.type
_entity.pdbx_description
1 polymer ?
#
loop_
_entity_poly.entity_id
_entity_poly.type
_entity_poly.pdbx_seq_one_letter_code
_entity_poly.pdbx_strand_id
1 'polypeptide(L)'
;MKRNLLILAVAALGIVSCGNNEPQYANRAEKIVAEIHNPASKYVVVACHRGDWRNYPENSIPAIESIIRMGADIMELDLKLTKDSVLVLSHDATLNRCTTGKGLVSDYTLDEIKKLRLKRAHGVATDSLRMPTLREALECCKDRICVN
;
A
#
# COMPACT_ATOMS: atom_id res chain seq x y z
N MET A 1 -46.00 14.52 67.39
CA MET A 1 -44.73 14.29 66.76
C MET A 1 -45.01 14.19 65.21
N LYS A 2 -44.71 15.24 64.46
CA LYS A 2 -44.88 15.28 62.96
C LYS A 2 -43.53 14.97 62.35
N ARG A 3 -43.44 13.86 61.63
CA ARG A 3 -42.23 13.49 60.82
C ARG A 3 -42.32 14.15 59.51
N ASN A 4 -41.42 15.11 59.26
CA ASN A 4 -41.23 15.73 57.95
C ASN A 4 -40.45 14.76 57.03
N LEU A 5 -41.08 14.33 55.95
CA LEU A 5 -40.47 13.52 54.91
C LEU A 5 -39.83 14.47 53.89
N LEU A 6 -38.50 14.51 53.84
CA LEU A 6 -37.72 15.28 52.87
C LEU A 6 -37.58 14.44 51.61
N ILE A 7 -38.25 14.82 50.53
CA ILE A 7 -38.11 14.19 49.23
C ILE A 7 -36.93 14.86 48.51
N LEU A 8 -35.83 14.13 48.38
CA LEU A 8 -34.69 14.54 47.54
C LEU A 8 -35.03 14.20 46.10
N ALA A 9 -35.31 15.21 45.26
CA ALA A 9 -35.40 15.04 43.82
C ALA A 9 -33.97 15.03 43.24
N VAL A 10 -33.48 13.86 42.84
CA VAL A 10 -32.24 13.75 42.05
C VAL A 10 -32.56 14.04 40.61
N ALA A 11 -32.18 15.24 40.13
CA ALA A 11 -32.22 15.57 38.72
C ALA A 11 -31.07 14.82 38.01
N ALA A 12 -31.41 13.75 37.26
CA ALA A 12 -30.48 13.09 36.37
C ALA A 12 -30.23 14.02 35.16
N LEU A 13 -29.11 14.74 35.18
CA LEU A 13 -28.60 15.37 33.96
C LEU A 13 -28.16 14.27 33.00
N GLY A 14 -28.96 13.99 31.98
CA GLY A 14 -28.57 13.18 30.84
C GLY A 14 -27.47 13.90 30.09
N ILE A 15 -26.24 13.41 30.20
CA ILE A 15 -25.15 13.83 29.32
C ILE A 15 -25.46 13.21 27.97
N VAL A 16 -26.03 14.02 27.06
CA VAL A 16 -26.08 13.67 25.62
C VAL A 16 -24.66 13.79 25.11
N SER A 17 -23.92 12.69 25.12
CA SER A 17 -22.66 12.56 24.41
C SER A 17 -23.00 12.64 22.91
N CYS A 18 -22.75 13.78 22.27
CA CYS A 18 -22.62 13.87 20.83
C CYS A 18 -21.36 13.09 20.44
N GLY A 19 -21.47 11.77 20.36
CA GLY A 19 -20.45 10.95 19.75
C GLY A 19 -20.34 11.35 18.30
N ASN A 20 -19.21 11.94 17.90
CA ASN A 20 -18.83 12.01 16.52
C ASN A 20 -18.71 10.57 16.04
N ASN A 21 -19.75 10.06 15.38
CA ASN A 21 -19.71 8.79 14.67
C ASN A 21 -18.85 8.99 13.41
N GLU A 22 -17.52 9.04 13.61
CA GLU A 22 -16.61 8.93 12.47
C GLU A 22 -16.81 7.52 11.86
N PRO A 23 -16.85 7.40 10.53
CA PRO A 23 -16.98 6.10 9.88
C PRO A 23 -15.86 5.18 10.37
N GLN A 24 -16.23 4.01 10.89
CA GLN A 24 -15.26 3.02 11.34
C GLN A 24 -14.88 2.12 10.15
N TYR A 25 -13.61 2.12 9.78
CA TYR A 25 -13.05 1.27 8.73
C TYR A 25 -12.32 0.09 9.34
N ALA A 26 -12.40 -1.11 8.71
CA ALA A 26 -11.70 -2.29 9.18
C ALA A 26 -10.18 -2.18 9.01
N ASN A 27 -9.73 -1.43 7.99
CA ASN A 27 -8.32 -1.22 7.70
C ASN A 27 -8.09 0.09 6.92
N ARG A 28 -6.81 0.42 6.69
CA ARG A 28 -6.44 1.66 6.00
C ARG A 28 -6.87 1.66 4.53
N ALA A 29 -6.79 0.54 3.83
CA ALA A 29 -7.18 0.46 2.42
C ALA A 29 -8.68 0.75 2.25
N GLU A 30 -9.55 0.24 3.12
CA GLU A 30 -10.99 0.57 3.10
C GLU A 30 -11.25 2.06 3.30
N LYS A 31 -10.52 2.71 4.23
CA LYS A 31 -10.62 4.17 4.41
C LYS A 31 -10.27 4.91 3.13
N ILE A 32 -9.16 4.55 2.47
CA ILE A 32 -8.73 5.17 1.22
C ILE A 32 -9.80 5.01 0.13
N VAL A 33 -10.35 3.81 -0.03
CA VAL A 33 -11.43 3.53 -1.00
C VAL A 33 -12.67 4.39 -0.71
N ALA A 34 -13.06 4.52 0.56
CA ALA A 34 -14.19 5.36 0.95
C ALA A 34 -13.94 6.84 0.62
N GLU A 35 -12.74 7.36 0.85
CA GLU A 35 -12.38 8.74 0.50
C GLU A 35 -12.40 8.97 -1.02
N ILE A 36 -11.90 8.01 -1.82
CA ILE A 36 -11.92 8.08 -3.30
C ILE A 36 -13.36 8.16 -3.83
N HIS A 37 -14.30 7.42 -3.23
CA HIS A 37 -15.70 7.38 -3.67
C HIS A 37 -16.60 8.46 -3.03
N ASN A 38 -16.07 9.28 -2.13
CA ASN A 38 -16.82 10.35 -1.48
C ASN A 38 -16.71 11.67 -2.26
N PRO A 39 -17.74 12.11 -3.00
CA PRO A 39 -17.68 13.35 -3.79
C PRO A 39 -17.54 14.61 -2.94
N ALA A 40 -17.82 14.55 -1.63
CA ALA A 40 -17.66 15.65 -0.70
C ALA A 40 -16.30 15.63 0.03
N SER A 41 -15.47 14.61 -0.21
CA SER A 41 -14.16 14.49 0.42
C SER A 41 -13.23 15.64 0.03
N LYS A 42 -12.50 16.14 1.01
CA LYS A 42 -11.39 17.10 0.82
C LYS A 42 -10.04 16.40 0.98
N TYR A 43 -10.05 15.09 1.10
CA TYR A 43 -8.84 14.29 1.23
C TYR A 43 -8.05 14.29 -0.08
N VAL A 44 -6.75 14.54 0.02
CA VAL A 44 -5.83 14.47 -1.13
C VAL A 44 -5.23 13.10 -1.19
N VAL A 45 -5.61 12.31 -2.20
CA VAL A 45 -5.06 10.97 -2.43
C VAL A 45 -3.66 11.07 -3.04
N VAL A 46 -2.70 10.41 -2.42
CA VAL A 46 -1.29 10.39 -2.87
C VAL A 46 -0.97 9.04 -3.50
N ALA A 47 -0.75 9.02 -4.82
CA ALA A 47 -0.28 7.85 -5.56
C ALA A 47 1.24 7.92 -5.75
N CYS A 48 1.93 6.83 -5.46
CA CYS A 48 3.38 6.73 -5.61
C CYS A 48 3.72 5.87 -6.83
N HIS A 49 4.26 6.51 -7.86
CA HIS A 49 4.71 5.91 -9.11
C HIS A 49 5.89 4.97 -8.87
N ARG A 50 5.69 3.66 -9.06
CA ARG A 50 6.66 2.57 -8.83
C ARG A 50 7.23 2.50 -7.41
N GLY A 51 6.53 3.08 -6.42
CA GLY A 51 6.98 3.15 -5.03
C GLY A 51 8.08 4.19 -4.77
N ASP A 52 8.87 4.00 -3.72
CA ASP A 52 9.99 4.89 -3.35
C ASP A 52 11.25 4.57 -4.16
N TRP A 53 11.22 4.83 -5.45
CA TRP A 53 12.34 4.54 -6.38
C TRP A 53 13.59 5.40 -6.15
N ARG A 54 13.52 6.44 -5.34
CA ARG A 54 14.69 7.26 -4.98
C ARG A 54 15.61 6.55 -4.01
N ASN A 55 15.03 5.83 -3.04
CA ASN A 55 15.78 5.16 -1.99
C ASN A 55 15.97 3.66 -2.27
N TYR A 56 15.08 3.05 -3.09
CA TYR A 56 15.07 1.63 -3.40
C TYR A 56 14.95 1.40 -4.91
N PRO A 57 15.19 0.19 -5.42
CA PRO A 57 14.80 -0.14 -6.79
C PRO A 57 13.30 0.08 -7.01
N GLU A 58 12.93 0.66 -8.14
CA GLU A 58 11.52 0.80 -8.54
C GLU A 58 10.83 -0.57 -8.56
N ASN A 59 9.51 -0.60 -8.31
CA ASN A 59 8.73 -1.84 -8.36
C ASN A 59 9.29 -2.95 -7.43
N SER A 60 9.87 -2.61 -6.29
CA SER A 60 10.43 -3.57 -5.33
C SER A 60 9.66 -3.57 -4.01
N ILE A 61 9.70 -4.68 -3.28
CA ILE A 61 9.05 -4.78 -1.96
C ILE A 61 9.53 -3.68 -1.00
N PRO A 62 10.84 -3.38 -0.86
CA PRO A 62 11.28 -2.27 -0.01
C PRO A 62 10.77 -0.90 -0.45
N ALA A 63 10.59 -0.66 -1.77
CA ALA A 63 10.00 0.58 -2.26
C ALA A 63 8.52 0.69 -1.86
N ILE A 64 7.75 -0.40 -1.92
CA ILE A 64 6.36 -0.48 -1.45
C ILE A 64 6.29 -0.24 0.06
N GLU A 65 7.09 -0.94 0.84
CA GLU A 65 7.16 -0.78 2.30
C GLU A 65 7.50 0.65 2.72
N SER A 66 8.38 1.32 1.96
CA SER A 66 8.77 2.70 2.23
C SER A 66 7.61 3.67 2.07
N ILE A 67 6.85 3.60 0.96
CA ILE A 67 5.71 4.49 0.73
C ILE A 67 4.56 4.22 1.71
N ILE A 68 4.37 2.98 2.13
CA ILE A 68 3.40 2.64 3.18
C ILE A 68 3.76 3.34 4.50
N ARG A 69 5.04 3.30 4.90
CA ARG A 69 5.53 4.02 6.09
C ARG A 69 5.40 5.53 5.97
N MET A 70 5.56 6.08 4.76
CA MET A 70 5.36 7.51 4.48
C MET A 70 3.89 7.93 4.51
N GLY A 71 2.96 6.98 4.53
CA GLY A 71 1.53 7.26 4.55
C GLY A 71 0.91 7.52 3.17
N ALA A 72 1.53 7.06 2.07
CA ALA A 72 0.93 7.12 0.75
C ALA A 72 -0.35 6.26 0.66
N ASP A 73 -1.24 6.58 -0.27
CA ASP A 73 -2.56 5.97 -0.38
C ASP A 73 -2.64 4.92 -1.48
N ILE A 74 -1.90 5.11 -2.55
CA ILE A 74 -1.91 4.23 -3.71
C ILE A 74 -0.46 3.88 -4.09
N MET A 75 -0.18 2.59 -4.19
CA MET A 75 0.97 2.06 -4.90
C MET A 75 0.62 1.90 -6.37
N GLU A 76 1.24 2.66 -7.23
CA GLU A 76 1.20 2.41 -8.68
C GLU A 76 2.34 1.46 -9.04
N LEU A 77 2.04 0.41 -9.82
CA LEU A 77 2.98 -0.63 -10.20
C LEU A 77 2.78 -1.08 -11.65
N ASP A 78 3.88 -1.58 -12.24
CA ASP A 78 3.90 -2.05 -13.62
C ASP A 78 4.06 -3.57 -13.67
N LEU A 79 3.39 -4.21 -14.63
CA LEU A 79 3.40 -5.67 -14.76
C LEU A 79 3.95 -6.13 -16.09
N LYS A 80 4.70 -7.21 -16.07
CA LYS A 80 5.11 -7.99 -17.24
C LYS A 80 4.89 -9.47 -16.97
N LEU A 81 4.66 -10.22 -18.04
CA LEU A 81 4.46 -11.66 -18.00
C LEU A 81 5.78 -12.38 -18.31
N THR A 82 6.13 -13.36 -17.48
CA THR A 82 7.29 -14.24 -17.71
C THR A 82 6.97 -15.32 -18.75
N LYS A 83 7.99 -16.05 -19.20
CA LYS A 83 7.85 -17.16 -20.14
C LYS A 83 6.89 -18.26 -19.63
N ASP A 84 6.89 -18.51 -18.33
CA ASP A 84 6.02 -19.47 -17.65
C ASP A 84 4.73 -18.85 -17.09
N SER A 85 4.32 -17.69 -17.67
CA SER A 85 3.03 -17.02 -17.41
C SER A 85 2.84 -16.55 -15.96
N VAL A 86 3.89 -16.13 -15.28
CA VAL A 86 3.83 -15.48 -13.97
C VAL A 86 3.92 -13.96 -14.15
N LEU A 87 3.04 -13.20 -13.48
CA LEU A 87 3.10 -11.74 -13.45
C LEU A 87 4.18 -11.29 -12.46
N VAL A 88 5.13 -10.48 -12.96
CA VAL A 88 6.21 -9.86 -12.18
C VAL A 88 6.15 -8.34 -12.31
N LEU A 89 6.71 -7.63 -11.32
CA LEU A 89 6.74 -6.18 -11.31
C LEU A 89 7.90 -5.68 -12.17
N SER A 90 7.58 -5.07 -13.31
CA SER A 90 8.56 -4.45 -14.20
C SER A 90 7.90 -3.43 -15.10
N HIS A 91 8.48 -2.22 -15.19
CA HIS A 91 8.03 -1.22 -16.15
C HIS A 91 8.45 -1.57 -17.58
N ASP A 92 9.74 -1.82 -17.78
CA ASP A 92 10.28 -2.10 -19.10
C ASP A 92 9.94 -3.53 -19.55
N ALA A 93 9.79 -3.72 -20.84
CA ALA A 93 9.69 -5.07 -21.43
C ALA A 93 11.00 -5.86 -21.27
N THR A 94 12.14 -5.17 -21.04
CA THR A 94 13.46 -5.77 -20.91
C THR A 94 14.01 -5.71 -19.50
N LEU A 95 14.89 -6.63 -19.15
CA LEU A 95 15.57 -6.74 -17.86
C LEU A 95 16.72 -5.74 -17.69
N ASN A 96 17.16 -5.09 -18.76
CA ASN A 96 18.46 -4.42 -18.85
C ASN A 96 18.66 -3.27 -17.86
N ARG A 97 17.66 -2.40 -17.71
CA ARG A 97 17.78 -1.20 -16.88
C ARG A 97 17.68 -1.51 -15.40
N CYS A 98 16.68 -2.29 -15.01
CA CYS A 98 16.30 -2.49 -13.60
C CYS A 98 16.92 -3.72 -12.95
N THR A 99 17.59 -4.60 -13.72
CA THR A 99 18.20 -5.82 -13.19
C THR A 99 19.61 -6.06 -13.70
N THR A 100 20.29 -7.09 -13.17
CA THR A 100 21.59 -7.57 -13.68
C THR A 100 21.45 -8.44 -14.95
N GLY A 101 20.22 -8.77 -15.38
CA GLY A 101 19.93 -9.52 -16.59
C GLY A 101 19.88 -8.65 -17.84
N LYS A 102 19.66 -9.30 -18.99
CA LYS A 102 19.49 -8.68 -20.31
C LYS A 102 18.40 -9.41 -21.08
N GLY A 103 17.81 -8.76 -22.09
CA GLY A 103 16.76 -9.34 -22.93
C GLY A 103 15.35 -9.11 -22.40
N LEU A 104 14.36 -9.76 -23.00
CA LEU A 104 12.94 -9.58 -22.66
C LEU A 104 12.58 -10.34 -21.40
N VAL A 105 11.71 -9.78 -20.57
CA VAL A 105 11.13 -10.47 -19.41
C VAL A 105 10.42 -11.75 -19.84
N SER A 106 9.72 -11.72 -20.98
CA SER A 106 8.97 -12.85 -21.52
C SER A 106 9.82 -14.04 -22.00
N ASP A 107 11.14 -13.87 -22.12
CA ASP A 107 12.04 -14.95 -22.52
C ASP A 107 12.51 -15.80 -21.35
N TYR A 108 12.25 -15.37 -20.11
CA TYR A 108 12.73 -15.98 -18.87
C TYR A 108 11.59 -16.54 -18.04
N THR A 109 11.82 -17.68 -17.40
CA THR A 109 10.95 -18.22 -16.35
C THR A 109 11.09 -17.40 -15.07
N LEU A 110 10.14 -17.54 -14.14
CA LEU A 110 10.22 -16.90 -12.82
C LEU A 110 11.51 -17.29 -12.09
N ASP A 111 11.88 -18.57 -12.11
CA ASP A 111 13.09 -19.07 -11.43
C ASP A 111 14.37 -18.43 -11.97
N GLU A 112 14.44 -18.18 -13.28
CA GLU A 112 15.56 -17.50 -13.91
C GLU A 112 15.60 -16.01 -13.52
N ILE A 113 14.44 -15.33 -13.50
CA ILE A 113 14.32 -13.92 -13.08
C ILE A 113 14.70 -13.76 -11.60
N LYS A 114 14.29 -14.69 -10.73
CA LYS A 114 14.61 -14.65 -9.30
C LYS A 114 16.12 -14.79 -8.98
N LYS A 115 16.93 -15.25 -9.92
CA LYS A 115 18.41 -15.25 -9.79
C LYS A 115 19.03 -13.87 -10.07
N LEU A 116 18.33 -13.00 -10.79
CA LEU A 116 18.81 -11.66 -11.13
C LEU A 116 18.63 -10.72 -9.95
N ARG A 117 19.56 -9.78 -9.79
CA ARG A 117 19.50 -8.74 -8.75
C ARG A 117 18.88 -7.47 -9.33
N LEU A 118 18.04 -6.82 -8.55
CA LEU A 118 17.52 -5.49 -8.90
C LEU A 118 18.64 -4.45 -8.80
N LYS A 119 18.54 -3.42 -9.63
CA LYS A 119 19.37 -2.22 -9.61
C LYS A 119 18.59 -1.04 -9.05
N ARG A 120 19.26 -0.19 -8.29
CA ARG A 120 18.76 1.14 -7.91
C ARG A 120 18.81 2.08 -9.12
N ALA A 121 18.15 3.25 -9.01
CA ALA A 121 18.42 4.38 -9.88
C ALA A 121 19.96 4.56 -10.03
N HIS A 122 20.42 4.90 -11.22
CA HIS A 122 21.84 4.98 -11.60
C HIS A 122 22.54 3.63 -11.83
N GLY A 123 21.81 2.51 -11.90
CA GLY A 123 22.33 1.24 -12.38
C GLY A 123 23.11 0.41 -11.35
N VAL A 124 23.18 0.83 -10.09
CA VAL A 124 23.89 0.09 -9.04
C VAL A 124 23.07 -1.13 -8.63
N ALA A 125 23.64 -2.34 -8.80
CA ALA A 125 23.01 -3.58 -8.38
C ALA A 125 22.92 -3.68 -6.84
N THR A 126 21.81 -4.20 -6.34
CA THR A 126 21.62 -4.52 -4.92
C THR A 126 22.20 -5.91 -4.61
N ASP A 127 22.52 -6.18 -3.34
CA ASP A 127 23.08 -7.48 -2.96
C ASP A 127 22.04 -8.61 -2.95
N SER A 128 20.81 -8.33 -2.51
CA SER A 128 19.81 -9.37 -2.25
C SER A 128 18.44 -9.14 -2.87
N LEU A 129 18.12 -7.94 -3.38
CA LEU A 129 16.79 -7.65 -3.87
C LEU A 129 16.51 -8.30 -5.22
N ARG A 130 15.34 -8.90 -5.34
CA ARG A 130 14.87 -9.62 -6.51
C ARG A 130 13.57 -9.01 -7.02
N MET A 131 13.30 -9.19 -8.31
CA MET A 131 12.05 -8.76 -8.93
C MET A 131 10.86 -9.46 -8.26
N PRO A 132 9.88 -8.71 -7.69
CA PRO A 132 8.72 -9.34 -7.07
C PRO A 132 7.74 -9.88 -8.11
N THR A 133 6.99 -10.89 -7.72
CA THR A 133 5.74 -11.26 -8.38
C THR A 133 4.62 -10.30 -7.97
N LEU A 134 3.55 -10.24 -8.77
CA LEU A 134 2.33 -9.52 -8.39
C LEU A 134 1.78 -10.03 -7.05
N ARG A 135 1.79 -11.35 -6.82
CA ARG A 135 1.33 -11.95 -5.54
C ARG A 135 2.10 -11.38 -4.35
N GLU A 136 3.44 -11.37 -4.40
CA GLU A 136 4.28 -10.83 -3.31
C GLU A 136 3.99 -9.34 -3.06
N ALA A 137 3.76 -8.56 -4.13
CA ALA A 137 3.42 -7.15 -4.01
C ALA A 137 2.03 -6.95 -3.38
N LEU A 138 1.02 -7.70 -3.82
CA LEU A 138 -0.34 -7.63 -3.26
C LEU A 138 -0.40 -8.07 -1.79
N GLU A 139 0.35 -9.10 -1.42
CA GLU A 139 0.50 -9.51 -0.01
C GLU A 139 1.12 -8.41 0.84
N CYS A 140 2.13 -7.71 0.31
CA CYS A 140 2.74 -6.55 0.97
C CYS A 140 1.77 -5.37 1.13
N CYS A 141 0.90 -5.12 0.14
CA CYS A 141 -0.04 -4.00 0.12
C CYS A 141 -1.32 -4.26 0.93
N LYS A 142 -1.68 -5.54 1.12
CA LYS A 142 -2.96 -5.95 1.70
C LYS A 142 -3.30 -5.20 2.99
N ASP A 143 -4.52 -4.66 3.05
CA ASP A 143 -5.11 -3.91 4.19
C ASP A 143 -4.36 -2.61 4.56
N ARG A 144 -3.30 -2.25 3.84
CA ARG A 144 -2.38 -1.15 4.17
C ARG A 144 -2.40 0.00 3.17
N ILE A 145 -2.55 -0.29 1.88
CA ILE A 145 -2.50 0.68 0.77
C ILE A 145 -3.29 0.14 -0.41
N CYS A 146 -3.88 1.02 -1.22
CA CYS A 146 -4.49 0.62 -2.48
C CYS A 146 -3.43 0.39 -3.57
N VAL A 147 -3.80 -0.36 -4.61
CA VAL A 147 -2.92 -0.67 -5.75
C VAL A 147 -3.59 -0.22 -7.05
N ASN A 148 -2.80 0.36 -7.94
CA ASN A 148 -3.18 0.75 -9.31
C ASN A 148 -2.21 0.17 -10.33
#